data_98eeee59212e5fc1a746defcdde18b9f
#
_entry.id   98eeee59212e5fc1a746defcdde18b9f
#
_cell.length_a   1.000
_cell.length_b   1.000
_cell.length_c   1.000
_cell.angle_alpha   90.00
_cell.angle_beta   90.00
_cell.angle_gamma   90.00
#
_symmetry.space_group_name_H-M   'P 1'
#
loop_
_entity.id
_entity.type
_entity.pdbx_description
1 polymer ?
#
loop_
_entity_poly.entity_id
_entity_poly.type
_entity_poly.pdbx_seq_one_letter_code
_entity_poly.pdbx_strand_id
1 'polypeptide(L)'
;MANLDYIIIGSGINGLVAGALLSRANKKVLIVERSGSFGGCMSTEEITLPGFKHDIMAATFVLFITSPAYSELAGDLGKYGLEFCNTEMPTAVIRPNGASLILSTDKSKNFAEFKKLNQVDAEQFVKDVNEISGDADFLFSLLGGTLWSSATMRLFAKRIWQIGFKNLAN
;
A
#
# COMPACT_ATOMS: atom_id res chain seq x y z
N MET A 1 27.55 9.38 27.94
CA MET A 1 26.37 9.41 27.05
C MET A 1 26.71 8.61 25.79
N ALA A 2 25.84 7.72 25.34
CA ALA A 2 26.11 7.01 24.10
C ALA A 2 26.13 8.02 22.95
N ASN A 3 27.21 8.01 22.15
CA ASN A 3 27.27 8.84 20.93
C ASN A 3 26.26 8.26 19.92
N LEU A 4 25.16 8.95 19.71
CA LEU A 4 24.16 8.61 18.71
C LEU A 4 24.48 9.33 17.39
N ASP A 5 24.35 8.64 16.27
CA ASP A 5 24.48 9.26 14.95
C ASP A 5 23.17 9.92 14.52
N TYR A 6 22.03 9.28 14.87
CA TYR A 6 20.69 9.74 14.48
C TYR A 6 19.67 9.57 15.60
N ILE A 7 18.73 10.50 15.67
CA ILE A 7 17.50 10.39 16.48
C ILE A 7 16.32 10.50 15.52
N ILE A 8 15.44 9.50 15.53
CA ILE A 8 14.21 9.47 14.74
C ILE A 8 13.04 9.69 15.68
N ILE A 9 12.20 10.66 15.36
CA ILE A 9 11.01 10.98 16.14
C ILE A 9 9.79 10.32 15.48
N GLY A 10 9.17 9.39 16.19
CA GLY A 10 8.06 8.58 15.76
C GLY A 10 8.49 7.20 15.23
N SER A 11 7.75 6.17 15.65
CA SER A 11 7.97 4.77 15.29
C SER A 11 6.93 4.24 14.29
N GLY A 12 6.35 5.10 13.47
CA GLY A 12 5.56 4.68 12.32
C GLY A 12 6.43 3.99 11.27
N ILE A 13 5.82 3.37 10.24
CA ILE A 13 6.53 2.58 9.23
C ILE A 13 7.74 3.30 8.62
N ASN A 14 7.62 4.59 8.31
CA ASN A 14 8.71 5.37 7.73
C ASN A 14 9.89 5.53 8.70
N GLY A 15 9.60 5.79 9.98
CA GLY A 15 10.63 5.88 11.03
C GLY A 15 11.32 4.55 11.29
N LEU A 16 10.56 3.45 11.32
CA LEU A 16 11.09 2.11 11.48
C LEU A 16 11.97 1.68 10.30
N VAL A 17 11.53 1.94 9.08
CA VAL A 17 12.32 1.67 7.86
C VAL A 17 13.62 2.48 7.85
N ALA A 18 13.55 3.78 8.13
CA ALA A 18 14.74 4.63 8.20
C ALA A 18 15.72 4.13 9.29
N GLY A 19 15.21 3.77 10.47
CA GLY A 19 16.00 3.21 11.55
C GLY A 19 16.67 1.90 11.18
N ALA A 20 15.95 1.00 10.53
CA ALA A 20 16.49 -0.29 10.07
C ALA A 20 17.59 -0.11 9.02
N LEU A 21 17.38 0.73 8.02
CA LEU A 21 18.38 0.98 6.97
C LEU A 21 19.64 1.67 7.52
N LEU A 22 19.47 2.65 8.41
CA LEU A 22 20.60 3.31 9.08
C LEU A 22 21.38 2.34 9.97
N SER A 23 20.68 1.46 10.70
CA SER A 23 21.33 0.45 11.55
C SER A 23 22.11 -0.56 10.72
N ARG A 24 21.58 -0.99 9.56
CA ARG A 24 22.32 -1.82 8.59
C ARG A 24 23.59 -1.13 8.06
N ALA A 25 23.55 0.20 7.96
CA ALA A 25 24.73 1.01 7.63
C ALA A 25 25.65 1.29 8.83
N ASN A 26 25.53 0.50 9.92
CA ASN A 26 26.30 0.61 11.15
C ASN A 26 26.19 1.98 11.86
N LYS A 27 25.05 2.67 11.70
CA LYS A 27 24.75 3.90 12.43
C LYS A 27 24.07 3.59 13.75
N LYS A 28 24.41 4.35 14.80
CA LYS A 28 23.76 4.30 16.10
C LYS A 28 22.51 5.15 16.09
N VAL A 29 21.35 4.50 16.07
CA VAL A 29 20.05 5.15 15.91
C VAL A 29 19.25 4.99 17.19
N LEU A 30 18.59 6.08 17.62
CA LEU A 30 17.55 6.08 18.64
C LEU A 30 16.23 6.45 17.97
N ILE A 31 15.21 5.62 18.18
CA ILE A 31 13.84 5.95 17.79
C ILE A 31 13.08 6.34 19.06
N VAL A 32 12.44 7.52 19.03
CA VAL A 32 11.65 8.06 20.15
C VAL A 32 10.18 8.03 19.74
N GLU A 33 9.35 7.38 20.53
CA GLU A 33 7.92 7.26 20.31
C GLU A 33 7.15 7.88 21.49
N ARG A 34 6.08 8.63 21.15
CA ARG A 34 5.24 9.30 22.16
C ARG A 34 4.23 8.34 22.80
N SER A 35 3.71 7.39 22.03
CA SER A 35 2.73 6.41 22.50
C SER A 35 3.39 5.29 23.27
N GLY A 36 2.61 4.55 24.06
CA GLY A 36 3.08 3.36 24.78
C GLY A 36 3.39 2.15 23.89
N SER A 37 3.07 2.23 22.59
CA SER A 37 3.33 1.19 21.59
C SER A 37 4.01 1.79 20.36
N PHE A 38 4.80 1.00 19.67
CA PHE A 38 5.42 1.36 18.40
C PHE A 38 4.59 0.83 17.22
N GLY A 39 4.87 1.35 16.00
CA GLY A 39 4.20 0.90 14.78
C GLY A 39 3.33 1.98 14.11
N GLY A 40 2.86 2.99 14.85
CA GLY A 40 1.99 4.03 14.33
C GLY A 40 0.66 3.44 13.81
N CYS A 41 0.38 3.61 12.52
CA CYS A 41 -0.83 3.06 11.90
C CYS A 41 -0.83 1.52 11.77
N MET A 42 0.27 0.83 12.05
CA MET A 42 0.37 -0.64 12.05
C MET A 42 -0.03 -1.26 13.40
N SER A 43 -0.94 -0.63 14.14
CA SER A 43 -1.43 -1.16 15.42
C SER A 43 -2.45 -2.28 15.18
N THR A 44 -2.27 -3.38 15.90
CA THR A 44 -3.21 -4.51 15.94
C THR A 44 -3.74 -4.65 17.36
N GLU A 45 -5.06 -4.57 17.54
CA GLU A 45 -5.70 -4.52 18.85
C GLU A 45 -6.97 -5.39 18.91
N GLU A 46 -7.39 -5.76 20.11
CA GLU A 46 -8.63 -6.47 20.37
C GLU A 46 -9.77 -5.47 20.65
N ILE A 47 -10.29 -4.83 19.61
CA ILE A 47 -11.29 -3.74 19.72
C ILE A 47 -12.75 -4.22 19.74
N THR A 48 -13.01 -5.51 19.50
CA THR A 48 -14.36 -6.08 19.48
C THR A 48 -14.56 -7.05 20.63
N LEU A 49 -14.15 -8.28 20.47
CA LEU A 49 -14.24 -9.33 21.47
C LEU A 49 -12.85 -9.82 21.86
N PRO A 50 -12.63 -10.24 23.12
CA PRO A 50 -11.37 -10.81 23.56
C PRO A 50 -10.92 -11.97 22.65
N GLY A 51 -9.65 -11.97 22.26
CA GLY A 51 -9.06 -12.97 21.36
C GLY A 51 -9.20 -12.66 19.87
N PHE A 52 -10.02 -11.67 19.48
CA PHE A 52 -10.15 -11.23 18.09
C PHE A 52 -9.28 -10.02 17.82
N LYS A 53 -8.19 -10.22 17.09
CA LYS A 53 -7.23 -9.17 16.73
C LYS A 53 -7.63 -8.50 15.42
N HIS A 54 -7.57 -7.18 15.41
CA HIS A 54 -7.89 -6.34 14.25
C HIS A 54 -6.76 -5.35 13.98
N ASP A 55 -6.39 -5.20 12.72
CA ASP A 55 -5.55 -4.10 12.29
C ASP A 55 -6.40 -2.83 12.27
N ILE A 56 -5.98 -1.85 13.07
CA ILE A 56 -6.80 -0.66 13.35
C ILE A 56 -6.87 0.28 12.15
N MET A 57 -5.78 0.45 11.43
CA MET A 57 -5.70 1.38 10.29
C MET A 57 -5.03 0.78 9.06
N ALA A 58 -3.81 0.24 9.20
CA ALA A 58 -3.01 -0.23 8.07
C ALA A 58 -3.25 -1.73 7.82
N ALA A 59 -4.42 -2.07 7.27
CA ALA A 59 -4.76 -3.46 6.89
C ALA A 59 -4.17 -3.87 5.52
N THR A 60 -3.69 -2.91 4.72
CA THR A 60 -3.08 -3.18 3.40
C THR A 60 -1.68 -2.59 3.32
N PHE A 61 -0.71 -3.38 2.82
CA PHE A 61 0.69 -3.02 2.77
C PHE A 61 1.24 -2.90 1.35
N VAL A 62 0.38 -2.69 0.35
CA VAL A 62 0.77 -2.65 -1.07
C VAL A 62 1.92 -1.66 -1.31
N LEU A 63 1.84 -0.44 -0.78
CA LEU A 63 2.88 0.57 -0.97
C LEU A 63 4.21 0.21 -0.29
N PHE A 64 4.16 -0.56 0.80
CA PHE A 64 5.38 -1.02 1.46
C PHE A 64 6.01 -2.17 0.68
N ILE A 65 5.26 -3.22 0.35
CA ILE A 65 5.79 -4.42 -0.33
C ILE A 65 6.28 -4.13 -1.75
N THR A 66 5.77 -3.09 -2.40
CA THR A 66 6.24 -2.63 -3.71
C THR A 66 7.36 -1.60 -3.64
N SER A 67 7.79 -1.20 -2.43
CA SER A 67 8.80 -0.18 -2.23
C SER A 67 10.23 -0.73 -2.36
N PRO A 68 11.21 0.11 -2.77
CA PRO A 68 12.63 -0.24 -2.70
C PRO A 68 13.07 -0.63 -1.29
N ALA A 69 12.49 -0.01 -0.25
CA ALA A 69 12.81 -0.31 1.14
C ALA A 69 12.45 -1.75 1.51
N TYR A 70 11.32 -2.27 1.06
CA TYR A 70 10.95 -3.66 1.27
C TYR A 70 11.92 -4.61 0.55
N SER A 71 12.32 -4.30 -0.68
CA SER A 71 13.31 -5.10 -1.43
C SER A 71 14.62 -5.26 -0.64
N GLU A 72 15.03 -4.21 0.09
CA GLU A 72 16.23 -4.23 0.93
C GLU A 72 16.03 -5.00 2.24
N LEU A 73 14.84 -4.95 2.83
CA LEU A 73 14.57 -5.45 4.18
C LEU A 73 13.86 -6.80 4.22
N ALA A 74 13.28 -7.27 3.10
CA ALA A 74 12.42 -8.46 3.05
C ALA A 74 13.07 -9.71 3.65
N GLY A 75 14.36 -9.95 3.34
CA GLY A 75 15.09 -11.10 3.87
C GLY A 75 15.24 -11.09 5.38
N ASP A 76 15.47 -9.92 5.97
CA ASP A 76 15.58 -9.78 7.43
C ASP A 76 14.20 -9.82 8.09
N LEU A 77 13.22 -9.15 7.52
CA LEU A 77 11.85 -9.18 8.03
C LEU A 77 11.28 -10.60 8.06
N GLY A 78 11.53 -11.41 7.02
CA GLY A 78 11.14 -12.82 7.00
C GLY A 78 11.81 -13.65 8.10
N LYS A 79 13.09 -13.41 8.41
CA LYS A 79 13.80 -14.06 9.53
C LYS A 79 13.16 -13.74 10.89
N TYR A 80 12.57 -12.53 11.02
CA TYR A 80 11.85 -12.11 12.22
C TYR A 80 10.36 -12.47 12.19
N GLY A 81 9.91 -13.28 11.25
CA GLY A 81 8.56 -13.84 11.21
C GLY A 81 7.52 -12.93 10.54
N LEU A 82 7.92 -11.96 9.73
CA LEU A 82 6.95 -11.19 8.95
C LEU A 82 6.35 -12.09 7.87
N GLU A 83 5.05 -12.30 7.96
CA GLU A 83 4.24 -13.02 6.99
C GLU A 83 3.06 -12.16 6.55
N PHE A 84 2.70 -12.24 5.26
CA PHE A 84 1.54 -11.53 4.72
C PHE A 84 0.40 -12.52 4.48
N CYS A 85 -0.76 -12.21 5.05
CA CYS A 85 -2.00 -12.93 4.80
C CYS A 85 -2.79 -12.21 3.71
N ASN A 86 -3.18 -12.95 2.67
CA ASN A 86 -4.05 -12.44 1.62
C ASN A 86 -5.45 -13.02 1.78
N THR A 87 -6.47 -12.18 1.61
CA THR A 87 -7.87 -12.59 1.59
C THR A 87 -8.45 -12.46 0.18
N GLU A 88 -9.42 -13.30 -0.14
CA GLU A 88 -10.18 -13.17 -1.39
C GLU A 88 -11.16 -11.99 -1.35
N MET A 89 -11.52 -11.49 -0.17
CA MET A 89 -12.46 -10.40 0.06
C MET A 89 -11.80 -9.28 0.87
N PRO A 90 -10.92 -8.45 0.26
CA PRO A 90 -10.11 -7.48 0.98
C PRO A 90 -10.88 -6.28 1.52
N THR A 91 -12.03 -5.96 0.95
CA THR A 91 -12.76 -4.73 1.31
C THR A 91 -14.26 -4.93 1.20
N ALA A 92 -15.00 -4.35 2.13
CA ALA A 92 -16.45 -4.29 2.08
C ALA A 92 -16.96 -2.92 2.55
N VAL A 93 -18.09 -2.50 1.97
CA VAL A 93 -18.88 -1.35 2.45
C VAL A 93 -20.19 -1.87 2.99
N ILE A 94 -20.54 -1.49 4.20
CA ILE A 94 -21.80 -1.86 4.84
C ILE A 94 -22.62 -0.59 5.06
N ARG A 95 -23.86 -0.60 4.64
CA ARG A 95 -24.82 0.49 4.85
C ARG A 95 -25.61 0.31 6.14
N PRO A 96 -26.18 1.38 6.72
CA PRO A 96 -26.99 1.28 7.94
C PRO A 96 -28.20 0.34 7.86
N ASN A 97 -28.74 0.14 6.65
CA ASN A 97 -29.85 -0.80 6.39
C ASN A 97 -29.40 -2.26 6.23
N GLY A 98 -28.14 -2.58 6.48
CA GLY A 98 -27.57 -3.91 6.33
C GLY A 98 -27.17 -4.32 4.92
N ALA A 99 -27.46 -3.50 3.91
CA ALA A 99 -26.98 -3.76 2.56
C ALA A 99 -25.44 -3.63 2.49
N SER A 100 -24.80 -4.52 1.79
CA SER A 100 -23.33 -4.54 1.66
C SER A 100 -22.90 -4.61 0.20
N LEU A 101 -21.72 -4.07 -0.07
CA LEU A 101 -20.95 -4.27 -1.30
C LEU A 101 -19.59 -4.85 -0.89
N ILE A 102 -19.29 -6.04 -1.41
CA ILE A 102 -18.06 -6.75 -1.09
C ILE A 102 -17.16 -6.74 -2.33
N LEU A 103 -15.93 -6.26 -2.19
CA LEU A 103 -14.92 -6.37 -3.22
C LEU A 103 -14.13 -7.66 -3.05
N SER A 104 -14.01 -8.39 -4.14
CA SER A 104 -13.25 -9.64 -4.24
C SER A 104 -12.01 -9.44 -5.12
N THR A 105 -11.02 -10.31 -4.97
CA THR A 105 -9.93 -10.46 -5.93
C THR A 105 -10.41 -11.01 -7.28
N ASP A 106 -11.60 -11.63 -7.32
CA ASP A 106 -12.27 -12.08 -8.55
C ASP A 106 -13.08 -10.95 -9.20
N LYS A 107 -12.65 -10.50 -10.37
CA LYS A 107 -13.29 -9.41 -11.13
C LYS A 107 -14.75 -9.70 -11.49
N SER A 108 -15.10 -10.96 -11.75
CA SER A 108 -16.47 -11.34 -12.12
C SER A 108 -17.44 -11.21 -10.95
N LYS A 109 -16.98 -11.51 -9.73
CA LYS A 109 -17.76 -11.29 -8.50
C LYS A 109 -17.99 -9.79 -8.27
N ASN A 110 -16.98 -8.97 -8.50
CA ASN A 110 -17.11 -7.51 -8.35
C ASN A 110 -18.14 -6.93 -9.32
N PHE A 111 -18.14 -7.37 -10.58
CA PHE A 111 -19.16 -6.96 -11.54
C PHE A 111 -20.57 -7.30 -11.04
N ALA A 112 -20.78 -8.51 -10.55
CA ALA A 112 -22.06 -8.95 -10.01
C ALA A 112 -22.49 -8.13 -8.77
N GLU A 113 -21.54 -7.78 -7.89
CA GLU A 113 -21.80 -6.95 -6.72
C GLU A 113 -22.23 -5.52 -7.12
N PHE A 114 -21.51 -4.85 -8.04
CA PHE A 114 -21.88 -3.53 -8.53
C PHE A 114 -23.21 -3.55 -9.29
N LYS A 115 -23.48 -4.60 -10.06
CA LYS A 115 -24.75 -4.76 -10.78
C LYS A 115 -25.97 -4.79 -9.87
N LYS A 116 -25.84 -5.25 -8.63
CA LYS A 116 -26.93 -5.16 -7.63
C LYS A 116 -27.33 -3.72 -7.32
N LEU A 117 -26.41 -2.77 -7.48
CA LEU A 117 -26.66 -1.35 -7.28
C LEU A 117 -27.15 -0.70 -8.57
N ASN A 118 -26.35 -0.81 -9.64
CA ASN A 118 -26.63 -0.22 -10.94
C ASN A 118 -25.81 -0.89 -12.04
N GLN A 119 -26.42 -1.19 -13.18
CA GLN A 119 -25.75 -1.78 -14.34
C GLN A 119 -24.65 -0.87 -14.91
N VAL A 120 -24.90 0.45 -14.99
CA VAL A 120 -23.95 1.42 -15.54
C VAL A 120 -22.69 1.51 -14.65
N ASP A 121 -22.87 1.50 -13.33
CA ASP A 121 -21.75 1.52 -12.38
C ASP A 121 -20.91 0.25 -12.48
N ALA A 122 -21.53 -0.91 -12.71
CA ALA A 122 -20.83 -2.16 -12.91
C ALA A 122 -19.95 -2.15 -14.17
N GLU A 123 -20.46 -1.62 -15.27
CA GLU A 123 -19.73 -1.49 -16.53
C GLU A 123 -18.59 -0.48 -16.41
N GLN A 124 -18.84 0.65 -15.75
CA GLN A 124 -17.80 1.66 -15.49
C GLN A 124 -16.69 1.11 -14.58
N PHE A 125 -17.05 0.39 -13.53
CA PHE A 125 -16.06 -0.23 -12.63
C PHE A 125 -15.11 -1.17 -13.40
N VAL A 126 -15.65 -2.03 -14.28
CA VAL A 126 -14.81 -2.94 -15.09
C VAL A 126 -13.86 -2.15 -15.99
N LYS A 127 -14.35 -1.10 -16.62
CA LYS A 127 -13.56 -0.23 -17.47
C LYS A 127 -12.43 0.42 -16.68
N ASP A 128 -12.74 1.04 -15.54
CA ASP A 128 -11.76 1.72 -14.69
C ASP A 128 -10.69 0.75 -14.16
N VAL A 129 -11.09 -0.45 -13.71
CA VAL A 129 -10.15 -1.47 -13.24
C VAL A 129 -9.22 -1.94 -14.36
N ASN A 130 -9.72 -2.08 -15.58
CA ASN A 130 -8.88 -2.47 -16.72
C ASN A 130 -7.91 -1.36 -17.11
N GLU A 131 -8.34 -0.09 -17.10
CA GLU A 131 -7.48 1.06 -17.35
C GLU A 131 -6.37 1.18 -16.29
N ILE A 132 -6.73 1.12 -15.01
CA ILE A 132 -5.76 1.16 -13.90
C ILE A 132 -4.78 -0.03 -13.97
N SER A 133 -5.30 -1.23 -14.28
CA SER A 133 -4.44 -2.43 -14.41
C SER A 133 -3.47 -2.30 -15.58
N GLY A 134 -3.89 -1.68 -16.68
CA GLY A 134 -3.03 -1.39 -17.83
C GLY A 134 -1.93 -0.36 -17.53
N ASP A 135 -2.15 0.49 -16.55
CA ASP A 135 -1.23 1.56 -16.15
C ASP A 135 -0.50 1.26 -14.83
N ALA A 136 -0.66 0.06 -14.27
CA ALA A 136 -0.15 -0.30 -12.94
C ALA A 136 1.36 -0.03 -12.80
N ASP A 137 2.17 -0.45 -13.77
CA ASP A 137 3.63 -0.23 -13.74
C ASP A 137 3.99 1.26 -13.69
N PHE A 138 3.27 2.08 -14.45
CA PHE A 138 3.46 3.52 -14.44
C PHE A 138 3.07 4.13 -13.09
N LEU A 139 1.91 3.77 -12.56
CA LEU A 139 1.40 4.25 -11.28
C LEU A 139 2.32 3.86 -10.11
N PHE A 140 2.74 2.59 -10.03
CA PHE A 140 3.66 2.15 -8.97
C PHE A 140 5.04 2.78 -9.10
N SER A 141 5.53 3.02 -10.31
CA SER A 141 6.79 3.74 -10.52
C SER A 141 6.72 5.19 -10.03
N LEU A 142 5.56 5.84 -10.17
CA LEU A 142 5.34 7.19 -9.62
C LEU A 142 5.27 7.18 -8.09
N LEU A 143 4.52 6.25 -7.52
CA LEU A 143 4.35 6.16 -6.07
C LEU A 143 5.63 5.76 -5.34
N GLY A 144 6.47 4.93 -5.96
CA GLY A 144 7.75 4.47 -5.40
C GLY A 144 8.96 5.33 -5.74
N GLY A 145 8.83 6.30 -6.64
CA GLY A 145 9.93 7.08 -7.18
C GLY A 145 9.97 8.54 -6.73
N THR A 146 11.10 9.19 -7.03
CA THR A 146 11.22 10.65 -6.91
C THR A 146 10.65 11.29 -8.17
N LEU A 147 9.61 12.13 -8.04
CA LEU A 147 8.90 12.77 -9.17
C LEU A 147 9.83 13.47 -10.18
N TRP A 148 10.87 14.10 -9.69
CA TRP A 148 11.84 14.86 -10.51
C TRP A 148 13.09 14.07 -10.90
N SER A 149 13.08 12.73 -10.74
CA SER A 149 14.17 11.90 -11.20
C SER A 149 14.17 11.78 -12.74
N SER A 150 15.35 11.60 -13.34
CA SER A 150 15.46 11.36 -14.79
C SER A 150 14.70 10.10 -15.23
N ALA A 151 14.59 9.11 -14.38
CA ALA A 151 13.81 7.90 -14.62
C ALA A 151 12.31 8.22 -14.72
N THR A 152 11.76 8.94 -13.73
CA THR A 152 10.36 9.36 -13.72
C THR A 152 10.03 10.26 -14.91
N MET A 153 10.91 11.21 -15.25
CA MET A 153 10.70 12.07 -16.42
C MET A 153 10.66 11.29 -17.74
N ARG A 154 11.48 10.25 -17.87
CA ARG A 154 11.44 9.36 -19.06
C ARG A 154 10.12 8.57 -19.13
N LEU A 155 9.59 8.10 -17.98
CA LEU A 155 8.29 7.42 -17.92
C LEU A 155 7.16 8.37 -18.36
N PHE A 156 7.15 9.61 -17.89
CA PHE A 156 6.20 10.62 -18.33
C PHE A 156 6.30 10.89 -19.85
N ALA A 157 7.49 11.11 -20.36
CA ALA A 157 7.70 11.34 -21.79
C ALA A 157 7.20 10.16 -22.64
N LYS A 158 7.52 8.93 -22.23
CA LYS A 158 7.01 7.71 -22.88
C LYS A 158 5.49 7.63 -22.84
N ARG A 159 4.87 7.97 -21.70
CA ARG A 159 3.42 7.93 -21.54
C ARG A 159 2.72 8.99 -22.40
N ILE A 160 3.22 10.22 -22.40
CA ILE A 160 2.69 11.30 -23.26
C ILE A 160 2.78 10.90 -24.73
N TRP A 161 3.90 10.33 -25.15
CA TRP A 161 4.08 9.84 -26.51
C TRP A 161 3.07 8.74 -26.88
N GLN A 162 2.84 7.76 -25.99
CA GLN A 162 1.83 6.70 -26.19
C GLN A 162 0.40 7.24 -26.31
N ILE A 163 0.03 8.21 -25.45
CA ILE A 163 -1.30 8.84 -25.47
C ILE A 163 -1.45 9.67 -26.77
N GLY A 164 -0.44 10.43 -27.15
CA GLY A 164 -0.46 11.22 -28.38
C GLY A 164 -0.64 10.35 -29.63
N PHE A 165 0.05 9.22 -29.71
CA PHE A 165 -0.12 8.27 -30.83
C PHE A 165 -1.51 7.62 -30.88
N LYS A 166 -2.08 7.26 -29.71
CA LYS A 166 -3.45 6.72 -29.67
C LYS A 166 -4.50 7.72 -30.18
N ASN A 167 -4.32 8.99 -29.85
CA ASN A 167 -5.24 10.06 -30.29
C ASN A 167 -5.07 10.46 -31.77
N LEU A 168 -3.92 10.14 -32.37
CA LEU A 168 -3.67 10.39 -33.81
C LEU A 168 -4.12 9.20 -34.68
N ALA A 169 -4.34 8.03 -34.10
CA ALA A 169 -4.76 6.81 -34.79
C ALA A 169 -6.28 6.55 -34.76
N ASN A 170 -7.04 7.39 -34.02
CA ASN A 170 -8.51 7.46 -34.01
C ASN A 170 -9.01 8.68 -34.72
#